data_c7bdb29d011bf1c8ca46817b2f17d746
#
_entry.id   c7bdb29d011bf1c8ca46817b2f17d746
#
_cell.length_a   1.000
_cell.length_b   1.000
_cell.length_c   1.000
_cell.angle_alpha   90.00
_cell.angle_beta   90.00
_cell.angle_gamma   90.00
#
_symmetry.space_group_name_H-M   'P 1'
#
loop_
_entity.id
_entity.type
_entity.pdbx_description
1 polymer ?
#
loop_
_entity_poly.entity_id
_entity_poly.type
_entity_poly.pdbx_seq_one_letter_code
_entity_poly.pdbx_strand_id
1 'polypeptide(L)'
;MDQEKLRTILQIGETIAVEFKRCSNRIENDVYQSVCSFLNRFGGDIYLGVEDDGTVCGVPENAAGDMVKNFIKIISNPNMFTPTIYLSPEIIKYERKTIIHIHIPVSAEVHSFKKEVYDRVDDADVKVTATAQLAMMYIRKQNRFTEKQIYPYISLEDFRLDLLPRIRKMATNNIEGLHSWESMSDEELLRSAGLYRKDRVTGESGYNLAAVMLLGKDDLIMDICPAYETDALVRRVNVDRYDDREIIRTNLIESYDQLMEFGRKHLSDKFFIEGVERKNLRNIITREMIANTLIHREFTSSYTAKFVIEKDRMYTENANRSSGDGIITPDNKEPNPKNPIIASFFRNIGWSDRLGSGVRNIFKYSKYYSGEEPEFVEGDVFRIIVLLNEDYSYDNVKNGDKKTAIKNGDKKTAIKRFQKRQYKIIKKYLNLWKRVKNIRFRIFVIC
;
A
#
# COMPACT_ATOMS: atom_id res chain seq x y z
N MET A 1 -16.59 24.60 7.97
CA MET A 1 -16.76 23.53 6.93
C MET A 1 -17.83 23.95 5.93
N ASP A 2 -17.67 23.66 4.62
CA ASP A 2 -18.66 23.91 3.57
C ASP A 2 -19.85 22.93 3.72
N GLN A 3 -21.09 23.43 3.63
CA GLN A 3 -22.32 22.62 3.79
C GLN A 3 -22.49 21.57 2.68
N GLU A 4 -22.04 21.89 1.45
CA GLU A 4 -22.11 20.96 0.32
C GLU A 4 -21.14 19.79 0.50
N LYS A 5 -19.93 20.08 1.01
CA LYS A 5 -18.95 19.05 1.38
C LYS A 5 -19.46 18.14 2.49
N LEU A 6 -20.08 18.71 3.53
CA LEU A 6 -20.67 17.91 4.61
C LEU A 6 -21.81 17.01 4.09
N ARG A 7 -22.68 17.54 3.23
CA ARG A 7 -23.75 16.75 2.61
C ARG A 7 -23.20 15.56 1.82
N THR A 8 -22.12 15.76 1.08
CA THR A 8 -21.47 14.70 0.32
C THR A 8 -20.92 13.62 1.25
N ILE A 9 -20.26 13.99 2.35
CA ILE A 9 -19.72 13.06 3.36
C ILE A 9 -20.86 12.24 3.98
N LEU A 10 -21.96 12.88 4.39
CA LEU A 10 -23.12 12.20 4.95
C LEU A 10 -23.77 11.19 3.97
N GLN A 11 -23.70 11.46 2.67
CA GLN A 11 -24.21 10.54 1.63
C GLN A 11 -23.29 9.35 1.34
N ILE A 12 -21.97 9.53 1.51
CA ILE A 12 -20.97 8.46 1.32
C ILE A 12 -21.04 7.47 2.48
N GLY A 13 -21.30 7.95 3.70
CA GLY A 13 -21.33 7.13 4.92
C GLY A 13 -19.95 7.00 5.59
N GLU A 14 -19.88 6.12 6.58
CA GLU A 14 -18.62 5.80 7.28
C GLU A 14 -17.60 5.15 6.37
N THR A 15 -16.34 5.48 6.60
CA THR A 15 -15.19 4.97 5.86
C THR A 15 -14.00 4.79 6.81
N ILE A 16 -12.88 4.34 6.29
CA ILE A 16 -11.64 4.25 7.07
C ILE A 16 -11.20 5.60 7.69
N ALA A 17 -11.59 6.72 7.07
CA ALA A 17 -11.22 8.08 7.46
C ALA A 17 -12.41 8.92 7.94
N VAL A 18 -13.62 8.38 8.00
CA VAL A 18 -14.82 9.08 8.47
C VAL A 18 -15.61 8.18 9.42
N GLU A 19 -15.97 8.74 10.57
CA GLU A 19 -16.75 8.07 11.60
C GLU A 19 -17.93 8.93 12.01
N PHE A 20 -19.11 8.32 12.14
CA PHE A 20 -20.32 8.94 12.67
C PHE A 20 -20.60 8.43 14.07
N LYS A 21 -20.98 9.32 14.96
CA LYS A 21 -21.34 8.93 16.34
C LYS A 21 -22.58 9.67 16.79
N ARG A 22 -23.58 8.89 17.10
CA ARG A 22 -24.73 9.42 17.83
C ARG A 22 -24.31 9.85 19.22
N CYS A 23 -24.51 11.11 19.54
CA CYS A 23 -24.24 11.65 20.88
C CYS A 23 -25.47 12.37 21.41
N SER A 24 -25.77 12.20 22.69
CA SER A 24 -26.80 12.99 23.36
C SER A 24 -26.18 14.25 23.97
N ASN A 25 -25.98 14.28 25.29
CA ASN A 25 -25.42 15.44 26.03
C ASN A 25 -24.01 15.21 26.54
N ARG A 26 -23.40 14.07 26.21
CA ARG A 26 -22.03 13.73 26.59
C ARG A 26 -21.37 12.86 25.50
N ILE A 27 -20.04 12.86 25.50
CA ILE A 27 -19.22 12.03 24.61
C ILE A 27 -18.90 10.73 25.33
N GLU A 28 -19.23 9.60 24.72
CA GLU A 28 -19.00 8.26 25.27
C GLU A 28 -17.57 7.76 24.98
N ASN A 29 -17.19 6.63 25.62
CA ASN A 29 -15.82 6.10 25.50
C ASN A 29 -15.46 5.60 24.11
N ASP A 30 -16.41 5.14 23.33
CA ASP A 30 -16.24 4.67 21.97
C ASP A 30 -15.68 5.77 21.05
N VAL A 31 -16.14 7.02 21.21
CA VAL A 31 -15.56 8.17 20.48
C VAL A 31 -14.07 8.31 20.77
N TYR A 32 -13.63 8.14 22.02
CA TYR A 32 -12.21 8.24 22.37
C TYR A 32 -11.39 7.03 21.87
N GLN A 33 -12.02 5.86 21.71
CA GLN A 33 -11.41 4.71 21.04
C GLN A 33 -11.18 5.01 19.57
N SER A 34 -12.17 5.61 18.87
CA SER A 34 -12.04 6.06 17.49
C SER A 34 -10.97 7.14 17.34
N VAL A 35 -10.90 8.12 18.27
CA VAL A 35 -9.80 9.10 18.29
C VAL A 35 -8.44 8.40 18.38
N CYS A 36 -8.30 7.42 19.28
CA CYS A 36 -7.06 6.67 19.44
C CYS A 36 -6.69 5.88 18.18
N SER A 37 -7.64 5.18 17.58
CA SER A 37 -7.41 4.39 16.37
C SER A 37 -7.05 5.26 15.16
N PHE A 38 -7.72 6.40 14.97
CA PHE A 38 -7.39 7.36 13.92
C PHE A 38 -5.99 7.95 14.09
N LEU A 39 -5.62 8.38 15.31
CA LEU A 39 -4.26 8.82 15.61
C LEU A 39 -3.23 7.74 15.25
N ASN A 40 -3.55 6.49 15.52
CA ASN A 40 -2.68 5.36 15.30
C ASN A 40 -2.63 4.90 13.85
N ARG A 41 -3.59 5.32 13.01
CA ARG A 41 -3.65 4.92 11.60
C ARG A 41 -3.40 6.10 10.66
N PHE A 42 -4.39 6.63 10.01
CA PHE A 42 -4.28 7.63 8.95
C PHE A 42 -4.86 8.99 9.32
N GLY A 43 -5.30 9.16 10.56
CA GLY A 43 -6.16 10.28 10.90
C GLY A 43 -7.56 10.11 10.33
N GLY A 44 -8.36 11.16 10.35
CA GLY A 44 -9.72 11.15 9.86
C GLY A 44 -10.60 12.20 10.51
N ASP A 45 -11.90 12.08 10.27
CA ASP A 45 -12.90 13.02 10.72
C ASP A 45 -14.01 12.29 11.48
N ILE A 46 -14.32 12.74 12.70
CA ILE A 46 -15.44 12.23 13.50
C ILE A 46 -16.54 13.27 13.55
N TYR A 47 -17.77 12.85 13.28
CA TYR A 47 -18.98 13.70 13.32
C TYR A 47 -19.90 13.23 14.44
N LEU A 48 -20.02 14.02 15.52
CA LEU A 48 -20.93 13.73 16.63
C LEU A 48 -22.31 14.34 16.38
N GLY A 49 -23.33 13.58 16.60
CA GLY A 49 -24.72 13.92 16.30
C GLY A 49 -25.17 13.40 14.91
N VAL A 50 -24.49 12.36 14.41
CA VAL A 50 -24.82 11.68 13.16
C VAL A 50 -24.97 10.19 13.46
N GLU A 51 -25.98 9.55 12.86
CA GLU A 51 -26.20 8.10 12.91
C GLU A 51 -25.33 7.41 11.84
N ASP A 52 -25.08 6.12 11.96
CA ASP A 52 -24.25 5.32 11.05
C ASP A 52 -24.71 5.35 9.58
N ASP A 53 -26.02 5.62 9.35
CA ASP A 53 -26.59 5.76 8.02
C ASP A 53 -26.44 7.18 7.41
N GLY A 54 -25.75 8.09 8.12
CA GLY A 54 -25.57 9.49 7.72
C GLY A 54 -26.74 10.41 8.10
N THR A 55 -27.76 9.89 8.80
CA THR A 55 -28.87 10.71 9.28
C THR A 55 -28.40 11.62 10.41
N VAL A 56 -28.56 12.93 10.23
CA VAL A 56 -28.18 13.90 11.27
C VAL A 56 -29.25 13.90 12.37
N CYS A 57 -28.91 13.43 13.57
CA CYS A 57 -29.75 13.56 14.75
C CYS A 57 -29.47 14.85 15.52
N GLY A 58 -28.22 15.33 15.48
CA GLY A 58 -27.72 16.52 16.16
C GLY A 58 -27.42 16.27 17.64
N VAL A 59 -26.61 17.17 18.22
CA VAL A 59 -26.37 17.29 19.67
C VAL A 59 -27.15 18.47 20.22
N PRO A 60 -27.55 18.48 21.54
CA PRO A 60 -28.23 19.64 22.13
C PRO A 60 -27.34 20.88 22.05
N GLU A 61 -27.87 21.96 21.52
CA GLU A 61 -27.11 23.20 21.27
C GLU A 61 -26.52 23.79 22.56
N ASN A 62 -27.26 23.72 23.65
CA ASN A 62 -26.81 24.20 24.96
C ASN A 62 -25.73 23.31 25.59
N ALA A 63 -25.58 22.05 25.18
CA ALA A 63 -24.58 21.13 25.68
C ALA A 63 -23.30 21.11 24.81
N ALA A 64 -23.37 21.50 23.54
CA ALA A 64 -22.29 21.36 22.59
C ALA A 64 -20.97 22.04 23.06
N GLY A 65 -21.04 23.23 23.63
CA GLY A 65 -19.88 23.94 24.16
C GLY A 65 -19.20 23.23 25.32
N ASP A 66 -19.97 22.64 26.23
CA ASP A 66 -19.41 21.89 27.36
C ASP A 66 -18.92 20.49 26.94
N MET A 67 -19.54 19.87 25.94
CA MET A 67 -19.03 18.64 25.31
C MET A 67 -17.63 18.86 24.71
N VAL A 68 -17.42 19.96 23.98
CA VAL A 68 -16.11 20.31 23.41
C VAL A 68 -15.07 20.54 24.52
N LYS A 69 -15.40 21.29 25.56
CA LYS A 69 -14.48 21.52 26.69
C LYS A 69 -14.11 20.21 27.39
N ASN A 70 -15.08 19.33 27.63
CA ASN A 70 -14.85 18.03 28.28
C ASN A 70 -14.00 17.12 27.37
N PHE A 71 -14.24 17.13 26.07
CA PHE A 71 -13.42 16.40 25.10
C PHE A 71 -11.96 16.83 25.21
N ILE A 72 -11.68 18.13 25.10
CA ILE A 72 -10.32 18.68 25.20
C ILE A 72 -9.67 18.29 26.53
N LYS A 73 -10.40 18.37 27.65
CA LYS A 73 -9.91 17.99 28.97
C LYS A 73 -9.49 16.51 29.03
N ILE A 74 -10.24 15.62 28.39
CA ILE A 74 -9.96 14.18 28.39
C ILE A 74 -8.75 13.86 27.52
N ILE A 75 -8.65 14.39 26.29
CA ILE A 75 -7.54 14.11 25.40
C ILE A 75 -6.21 14.72 25.86
N SER A 76 -6.27 15.79 26.68
CA SER A 76 -5.09 16.42 27.29
C SER A 76 -4.68 15.77 28.63
N ASN A 77 -5.43 14.81 29.13
CA ASN A 77 -5.14 14.15 30.39
C ASN A 77 -4.22 12.94 30.19
N PRO A 78 -2.99 12.94 30.75
CA PRO A 78 -2.03 11.86 30.56
C PRO A 78 -2.45 10.51 31.14
N ASN A 79 -3.45 10.49 32.06
CA ASN A 79 -4.04 9.25 32.57
C ASN A 79 -5.08 8.65 31.60
N MET A 80 -5.56 9.45 30.65
CA MET A 80 -6.56 9.03 29.66
C MET A 80 -5.93 8.77 28.31
N PHE A 81 -5.07 9.69 27.81
CA PHE A 81 -4.33 9.53 26.57
C PHE A 81 -2.82 9.59 26.81
N THR A 82 -2.11 8.63 26.26
CA THR A 82 -0.64 8.56 26.33
C THR A 82 -0.08 8.21 24.94
N PRO A 83 0.71 9.12 24.29
CA PRO A 83 0.91 10.53 24.65
C PRO A 83 -0.38 11.36 24.59
N THR A 84 -0.39 12.50 25.30
CA THR A 84 -1.49 13.48 25.22
C THR A 84 -1.52 14.18 23.87
N ILE A 85 -2.70 14.65 23.47
CA ILE A 85 -2.92 15.32 22.18
C ILE A 85 -3.70 16.61 22.36
N TYR A 86 -3.61 17.48 21.36
CA TYR A 86 -4.36 18.74 21.31
C TYR A 86 -5.14 18.77 19.98
N LEU A 87 -6.46 18.72 20.09
CA LEU A 87 -7.39 18.83 18.96
C LEU A 87 -8.37 19.96 19.20
N SER A 88 -8.86 20.56 18.14
CA SER A 88 -9.82 21.68 18.20
C SER A 88 -11.11 21.26 17.50
N PRO A 89 -12.09 20.68 18.21
CA PRO A 89 -13.39 20.38 17.64
C PRO A 89 -14.14 21.62 17.19
N GLU A 90 -14.85 21.52 16.08
CA GLU A 90 -15.67 22.59 15.50
C GLU A 90 -17.16 22.31 15.73
N ILE A 91 -17.94 23.33 16.19
CA ILE A 91 -19.39 23.24 16.27
C ILE A 91 -19.98 23.75 14.94
N ILE A 92 -20.70 22.88 14.25
CA ILE A 92 -21.26 23.14 12.92
C ILE A 92 -22.79 23.18 13.02
N LYS A 93 -23.41 24.13 12.36
CA LYS A 93 -24.87 24.16 12.16
C LYS A 93 -25.21 23.56 10.79
N TYR A 94 -26.04 22.53 10.80
CA TYR A 94 -26.53 21.86 9.59
C TYR A 94 -28.04 21.62 9.70
N GLU A 95 -28.82 22.15 8.76
CA GLU A 95 -30.30 22.01 8.70
C GLU A 95 -31.00 22.21 10.06
N ARG A 96 -30.68 23.30 10.78
CA ARG A 96 -31.16 23.64 12.14
C ARG A 96 -30.72 22.70 13.25
N LYS A 97 -29.87 21.74 12.97
CA LYS A 97 -29.25 20.85 13.98
C LYS A 97 -27.81 21.23 14.25
N THR A 98 -27.31 20.88 15.41
CA THR A 98 -25.91 21.15 15.81
C THR A 98 -25.15 19.84 15.71
N ILE A 99 -23.98 19.85 15.04
CA ILE A 99 -23.03 18.73 14.93
C ILE A 99 -21.69 19.20 15.52
N ILE A 100 -20.95 18.29 16.13
CA ILE A 100 -19.56 18.56 16.50
C ILE A 100 -18.66 17.76 15.56
N HIS A 101 -17.79 18.44 14.83
CA HIS A 101 -16.78 17.87 13.96
C HIS A 101 -15.42 17.86 14.65
N ILE A 102 -14.73 16.74 14.61
CA ILE A 102 -13.41 16.55 15.17
C ILE A 102 -12.49 16.04 14.08
N HIS A 103 -11.58 16.89 13.63
CA HIS A 103 -10.51 16.47 12.71
C HIS A 103 -9.34 15.90 13.50
N ILE A 104 -8.91 14.68 13.17
CA ILE A 104 -7.84 13.95 13.85
C ILE A 104 -6.68 13.80 12.84
N PRO A 105 -5.54 14.47 13.06
CA PRO A 105 -4.38 14.32 12.20
C PRO A 105 -3.70 12.97 12.40
N VAL A 106 -2.91 12.56 11.44
CA VAL A 106 -1.99 11.42 11.61
C VAL A 106 -0.94 11.78 12.66
N SER A 107 -0.79 10.95 13.67
CA SER A 107 0.26 11.13 14.67
C SER A 107 1.55 10.39 14.29
N ALA A 108 2.70 10.93 14.66
CA ALA A 108 4.00 10.26 14.55
C ALA A 108 4.25 9.23 15.67
N GLU A 109 3.39 9.17 16.70
CA GLU A 109 3.54 8.31 17.85
C GLU A 109 2.38 7.32 17.97
N VAL A 110 2.60 6.22 18.69
CA VAL A 110 1.55 5.28 19.04
C VAL A 110 0.85 5.78 20.30
N HIS A 111 -0.45 6.04 20.19
CA HIS A 111 -1.30 6.50 21.28
C HIS A 111 -2.04 5.35 21.93
N SER A 112 -2.31 5.52 23.22
CA SER A 112 -3.20 4.65 23.99
C SER A 112 -4.29 5.47 24.69
N PHE A 113 -5.50 4.92 24.74
CA PHE A 113 -6.62 5.43 25.52
C PHE A 113 -6.87 4.49 26.70
N LYS A 114 -6.81 5.02 27.93
CA LYS A 114 -6.92 4.23 29.17
C LYS A 114 -5.95 3.04 29.23
N LYS A 115 -4.71 3.24 28.75
CA LYS A 115 -3.65 2.23 28.64
C LYS A 115 -3.93 1.12 27.61
N GLU A 116 -4.95 1.25 26.80
CA GLU A 116 -5.29 0.32 25.71
C GLU A 116 -4.98 0.98 24.36
N VAL A 117 -4.32 0.22 23.47
CA VAL A 117 -4.00 0.67 22.13
C VAL A 117 -5.08 0.19 21.17
N TYR A 118 -5.54 1.09 20.30
CA TYR A 118 -6.52 0.80 19.26
C TYR A 118 -5.91 1.10 17.89
N ASP A 119 -6.22 0.27 16.90
CA ASP A 119 -5.87 0.47 15.48
C ASP A 119 -7.15 0.46 14.65
N ARG A 120 -7.13 1.13 13.51
CA ARG A 120 -8.26 1.19 12.58
C ARG A 120 -8.10 0.12 11.51
N VAL A 121 -9.10 -0.74 11.36
CA VAL A 121 -9.16 -1.78 10.32
C VAL A 121 -10.49 -1.63 9.60
N ASP A 122 -10.45 -1.18 8.37
CA ASP A 122 -11.61 -0.72 7.61
C ASP A 122 -12.37 0.38 8.38
N ASP A 123 -13.61 0.14 8.79
CA ASP A 123 -14.47 1.02 9.59
C ASP A 123 -14.49 0.65 11.08
N ALA A 124 -13.70 -0.32 11.52
CA ALA A 124 -13.72 -0.83 12.90
C ALA A 124 -12.51 -0.39 13.73
N ASP A 125 -12.77 -0.02 14.98
CA ASP A 125 -11.75 0.24 16.00
C ASP A 125 -11.37 -1.07 16.69
N VAL A 126 -10.17 -1.58 16.43
CA VAL A 126 -9.71 -2.87 16.93
C VAL A 126 -8.69 -2.67 18.05
N LYS A 127 -8.97 -3.26 19.21
CA LYS A 127 -8.02 -3.27 20.33
C LYS A 127 -6.81 -4.14 19.99
N VAL A 128 -5.61 -3.56 20.07
CA VAL A 128 -4.34 -4.24 19.80
C VAL A 128 -3.83 -4.86 21.10
N THR A 129 -3.80 -6.19 21.14
CA THR A 129 -3.33 -6.96 22.31
C THR A 129 -2.05 -7.74 22.03
N ALA A 130 -1.78 -8.07 20.77
CA ALA A 130 -0.60 -8.85 20.38
C ALA A 130 0.65 -7.98 20.33
N THR A 131 1.72 -8.38 21.02
CA THR A 131 3.01 -7.67 21.04
C THR A 131 3.59 -7.47 19.64
N ALA A 132 3.44 -8.44 18.75
CA ALA A 132 3.91 -8.33 17.38
C ALA A 132 3.17 -7.22 16.60
N GLN A 133 1.85 -7.11 16.76
CA GLN A 133 1.07 -6.02 16.15
C GLN A 133 1.47 -4.66 16.70
N LEU A 134 1.66 -4.56 18.01
CA LEU A 134 2.12 -3.33 18.66
C LEU A 134 3.52 -2.92 18.14
N ALA A 135 4.45 -3.85 18.03
CA ALA A 135 5.78 -3.60 17.45
C ALA A 135 5.67 -3.08 16.01
N MET A 136 4.81 -3.66 15.19
CA MET A 136 4.56 -3.18 13.81
C MET A 136 3.97 -1.76 13.80
N MET A 137 3.09 -1.42 14.76
CA MET A 137 2.56 -0.05 14.88
C MET A 137 3.68 0.96 15.20
N TYR A 138 4.58 0.64 16.14
CA TYR A 138 5.74 1.48 16.44
C TYR A 138 6.66 1.64 15.24
N ILE A 139 6.95 0.57 14.51
CA ILE A 139 7.75 0.61 13.27
C ILE A 139 7.06 1.50 12.23
N ARG A 140 5.76 1.38 12.05
CA ARG A 140 4.97 2.19 11.14
C ARG A 140 5.01 3.69 11.51
N LYS A 141 4.96 4.02 12.80
CA LYS A 141 4.99 5.39 13.32
C LYS A 141 6.38 6.01 13.35
N GLN A 142 7.40 5.21 13.61
CA GLN A 142 8.76 5.69 13.44
C GLN A 142 8.99 5.94 11.95
N ASN A 143 9.17 7.17 11.54
CA ASN A 143 9.49 7.57 10.16
C ASN A 143 10.93 7.10 9.76
N ARG A 144 11.36 5.94 10.27
CA ARG A 144 12.63 5.30 10.01
C ARG A 144 12.46 4.35 8.83
N PHE A 145 13.14 4.66 7.76
CA PHE A 145 13.31 3.73 6.65
C PHE A 145 14.14 2.55 7.13
N THR A 146 13.57 1.35 7.22
CA THR A 146 14.28 0.13 7.65
C THR A 146 15.50 -0.14 6.80
N GLU A 147 15.47 0.21 5.52
CA GLU A 147 16.63 0.11 4.62
C GLU A 147 17.87 0.88 5.10
N LYS A 148 17.71 1.86 6.01
CA LYS A 148 18.80 2.67 6.57
C LYS A 148 19.44 2.08 7.82
N GLN A 149 18.91 0.98 8.34
CA GLN A 149 19.51 0.28 9.49
C GLN A 149 20.93 -0.15 9.16
N ILE A 150 21.89 0.21 10.03
CA ILE A 150 23.32 -0.05 9.85
C ILE A 150 23.69 -1.36 10.54
N TYR A 151 24.59 -2.10 9.90
CA TYR A 151 25.18 -3.34 10.39
C TYR A 151 26.71 -3.19 10.37
N PRO A 152 27.34 -2.79 11.49
CA PRO A 152 28.77 -2.44 11.54
C PRO A 152 29.73 -3.61 11.29
N TYR A 153 29.26 -4.84 11.47
CA TYR A 153 30.02 -6.07 11.32
C TYR A 153 30.07 -6.62 9.88
N ILE A 154 29.29 -6.06 8.95
CA ILE A 154 29.32 -6.49 7.55
C ILE A 154 30.53 -5.92 6.84
N SER A 155 31.20 -6.76 6.06
CA SER A 155 32.37 -6.45 5.24
C SER A 155 32.04 -6.51 3.74
N LEU A 156 33.00 -6.09 2.89
CA LEU A 156 32.87 -6.21 1.44
C LEU A 156 32.77 -7.66 0.95
N GLU A 157 33.36 -8.59 1.70
CA GLU A 157 33.35 -10.01 1.34
C GLU A 157 31.98 -10.66 1.43
N ASP A 158 31.05 -10.02 2.16
CA ASP A 158 29.68 -10.48 2.32
C ASP A 158 28.79 -10.13 1.12
N PHE A 159 29.31 -9.36 0.16
CA PHE A 159 28.56 -8.90 -1.01
C PHE A 159 28.95 -9.61 -2.31
N ARG A 160 28.02 -9.61 -3.25
CA ARG A 160 28.16 -10.05 -4.63
C ARG A 160 28.80 -8.94 -5.48
N LEU A 161 30.08 -8.68 -5.24
CA LEU A 161 30.84 -7.65 -5.98
C LEU A 161 30.97 -7.97 -7.48
N ASP A 162 30.83 -9.23 -7.86
CA ASP A 162 30.78 -9.68 -9.25
C ASP A 162 29.62 -9.09 -10.07
N LEU A 163 28.58 -8.56 -9.41
CA LEU A 163 27.48 -7.83 -10.04
C LEU A 163 27.84 -6.38 -10.41
N LEU A 164 28.85 -5.78 -9.76
CA LEU A 164 29.16 -4.35 -9.92
C LEU A 164 29.58 -3.97 -11.34
N PRO A 165 30.35 -4.75 -12.12
CA PRO A 165 30.66 -4.43 -13.50
C PRO A 165 29.41 -4.30 -14.37
N ARG A 166 28.43 -5.19 -14.18
CA ARG A 166 27.13 -5.13 -14.86
C ARG A 166 26.34 -3.88 -14.44
N ILE A 167 26.31 -3.58 -13.15
CA ILE A 167 25.60 -2.42 -12.59
C ILE A 167 26.19 -1.12 -13.15
N ARG A 168 27.52 -0.97 -13.21
CA ARG A 168 28.19 0.18 -13.83
C ARG A 168 27.78 0.38 -15.28
N LYS A 169 27.80 -0.69 -16.06
CA LYS A 169 27.36 -0.66 -17.46
C LYS A 169 25.92 -0.26 -17.63
N MET A 170 25.02 -0.77 -16.76
CA MET A 170 23.61 -0.39 -16.77
C MET A 170 23.42 1.09 -16.44
N ALA A 171 24.11 1.59 -15.43
CA ALA A 171 24.04 3.00 -15.03
C ALA A 171 24.54 3.93 -16.15
N THR A 172 25.64 3.60 -16.81
CA THR A 172 26.18 4.35 -17.96
C THR A 172 25.22 4.33 -19.15
N ASN A 173 24.58 3.20 -19.44
CA ASN A 173 23.59 3.10 -20.52
C ASN A 173 22.29 3.87 -20.25
N ASN A 174 22.01 4.21 -19.01
CA ASN A 174 20.78 4.90 -18.59
C ASN A 174 20.86 6.43 -18.69
N ILE A 175 22.00 6.99 -19.02
CA ILE A 175 22.23 8.43 -19.16
C ILE A 175 22.94 8.75 -20.48
N GLU A 176 22.81 9.98 -20.93
CA GLU A 176 23.67 10.52 -21.98
C GLU A 176 25.05 10.87 -21.38
N GLY A 177 26.10 10.14 -21.75
CA GLY A 177 27.46 10.32 -21.26
C GLY A 177 27.92 9.24 -20.27
N LEU A 178 28.99 9.51 -19.53
CA LEU A 178 29.55 8.58 -18.55
C LEU A 178 28.91 8.77 -17.17
N HIS A 179 28.44 7.68 -16.60
CA HIS A 179 27.96 7.70 -15.21
C HIS A 179 29.15 7.76 -14.24
N SER A 180 29.03 8.53 -13.16
CA SER A 180 30.11 8.70 -12.17
C SER A 180 30.61 7.37 -11.58
N TRP A 181 29.76 6.35 -11.52
CA TRP A 181 30.12 5.02 -11.03
C TRP A 181 31.13 4.29 -11.89
N GLU A 182 31.31 4.67 -13.17
CA GLU A 182 32.24 4.02 -14.10
C GLU A 182 33.71 4.15 -13.62
N SER A 183 34.07 5.31 -13.05
CA SER A 183 35.41 5.62 -12.61
C SER A 183 35.66 5.38 -11.12
N MET A 184 34.65 5.04 -10.35
CA MET A 184 34.75 4.84 -8.90
C MET A 184 35.29 3.42 -8.57
N SER A 185 36.04 3.27 -7.50
CA SER A 185 36.27 1.95 -6.88
C SER A 185 34.96 1.35 -6.38
N ASP A 186 34.98 0.06 -6.03
CA ASP A 186 33.75 -0.60 -5.53
C ASP A 186 33.28 0.04 -4.23
N GLU A 187 34.19 0.36 -3.31
CA GLU A 187 33.83 1.06 -2.06
C GLU A 187 33.26 2.46 -2.31
N GLU A 188 33.88 3.22 -3.21
CA GLU A 188 33.39 4.56 -3.58
C GLU A 188 32.00 4.50 -4.20
N LEU A 189 31.73 3.51 -5.07
CA LEU A 189 30.41 3.29 -5.64
C LEU A 189 29.40 3.00 -4.55
N LEU A 190 29.69 2.06 -3.63
CA LEU A 190 28.78 1.70 -2.54
C LEU A 190 28.50 2.90 -1.63
N ARG A 191 29.49 3.73 -1.32
CA ARG A 191 29.32 4.99 -0.58
C ARG A 191 28.48 6.01 -1.36
N SER A 192 28.77 6.21 -2.63
CA SER A 192 28.05 7.10 -3.52
C SER A 192 26.57 6.69 -3.68
N ALA A 193 26.31 5.38 -3.75
CA ALA A 193 24.96 4.83 -3.78
C ALA A 193 24.22 4.93 -2.43
N GLY A 194 24.88 5.39 -1.37
CA GLY A 194 24.31 5.51 -0.03
C GLY A 194 24.20 4.19 0.72
N LEU A 195 24.93 3.15 0.31
CA LEU A 195 24.88 1.81 0.89
C LEU A 195 25.82 1.65 2.10
N TYR A 196 26.85 2.49 2.23
CA TYR A 196 27.69 2.62 3.41
C TYR A 196 27.48 4.00 4.04
N ARG A 197 27.15 4.06 5.31
CA ARG A 197 26.81 5.33 5.99
C ARG A 197 27.32 5.33 7.43
N LYS A 198 27.39 6.56 7.97
CA LYS A 198 27.58 6.81 9.40
C LYS A 198 26.21 7.27 9.98
N ASP A 199 25.73 6.57 10.99
CA ASP A 199 24.59 7.04 11.78
C ASP A 199 25.08 8.22 12.65
N ARG A 200 24.45 9.38 12.47
CA ARG A 200 24.84 10.59 13.21
C ARG A 200 24.26 10.62 14.62
N VAL A 201 23.34 9.72 14.94
CA VAL A 201 22.74 9.61 16.29
C VAL A 201 23.56 8.67 17.16
N THR A 202 23.88 7.47 16.65
CA THR A 202 24.67 6.45 17.38
C THR A 202 26.17 6.62 17.19
N GLY A 203 26.61 7.29 16.11
CA GLY A 203 28.02 7.40 15.73
C GLY A 203 28.57 6.17 15.00
N GLU A 204 27.81 5.10 14.88
CA GLU A 204 28.20 3.88 14.19
C GLU A 204 28.31 4.07 12.68
N SER A 205 29.23 3.36 12.06
CA SER A 205 29.41 3.34 10.60
C SER A 205 29.36 1.91 10.09
N GLY A 206 28.77 1.70 8.92
CA GLY A 206 28.65 0.38 8.33
C GLY A 206 27.77 0.35 7.09
N TYR A 207 27.61 -0.84 6.55
CA TYR A 207 26.66 -1.10 5.47
C TYR A 207 25.26 -1.16 6.03
N ASN A 208 24.30 -0.63 5.27
CA ASN A 208 22.91 -0.61 5.69
C ASN A 208 22.11 -1.77 5.07
N LEU A 209 20.84 -1.93 5.52
CA LEU A 209 19.97 -2.97 4.99
C LEU A 209 19.77 -2.87 3.47
N ALA A 210 19.77 -1.64 2.90
CA ALA A 210 19.71 -1.50 1.45
C ALA A 210 20.90 -2.17 0.73
N ALA A 211 22.12 -2.09 1.31
CA ALA A 211 23.30 -2.78 0.77
C ALA A 211 23.12 -4.31 0.83
N VAL A 212 22.66 -4.83 1.96
CA VAL A 212 22.36 -6.25 2.16
C VAL A 212 21.34 -6.73 1.11
N MET A 213 20.25 -6.01 0.97
CA MET A 213 19.19 -6.44 0.06
C MET A 213 19.57 -6.29 -1.43
N LEU A 214 20.36 -5.26 -1.79
CA LEU A 214 20.79 -5.05 -3.19
C LEU A 214 21.89 -6.00 -3.64
N LEU A 215 22.87 -6.28 -2.78
CA LEU A 215 24.12 -6.93 -3.17
C LEU A 215 24.56 -8.06 -2.23
N GLY A 216 23.84 -8.32 -1.15
CA GLY A 216 24.20 -9.37 -0.19
C GLY A 216 24.26 -10.75 -0.83
N LYS A 217 25.14 -11.61 -0.33
CA LYS A 217 25.07 -13.05 -0.58
C LYS A 217 23.86 -13.65 0.11
N ASP A 218 23.38 -14.79 -0.36
CA ASP A 218 22.12 -15.39 0.11
C ASP A 218 22.16 -15.73 1.62
N ASP A 219 23.31 -16.20 2.12
CA ASP A 219 23.53 -16.46 3.55
C ASP A 219 23.40 -15.20 4.39
N LEU A 220 24.04 -14.09 3.99
CA LEU A 220 23.90 -12.80 4.67
C LEU A 220 22.44 -12.33 4.70
N ILE A 221 21.73 -12.44 3.58
CA ILE A 221 20.33 -12.03 3.50
C ILE A 221 19.48 -12.87 4.44
N MET A 222 19.69 -14.17 4.49
CA MET A 222 18.95 -15.08 5.36
C MET A 222 19.24 -14.88 6.84
N ASP A 223 20.46 -14.48 7.19
CA ASP A 223 20.84 -14.14 8.58
C ASP A 223 20.15 -12.87 9.06
N ILE A 224 20.05 -11.86 8.21
CA ILE A 224 19.47 -10.55 8.56
C ILE A 224 17.95 -10.51 8.39
N CYS A 225 17.46 -11.11 7.32
CA CYS A 225 16.03 -11.16 6.96
C CYS A 225 15.57 -12.61 6.73
N PRO A 226 15.48 -13.46 7.76
CA PRO A 226 15.20 -14.89 7.60
C PRO A 226 13.84 -15.22 6.97
N ALA A 227 12.90 -14.29 7.02
CA ALA A 227 11.59 -14.43 6.39
C ALA A 227 11.50 -13.84 4.97
N TYR A 228 12.64 -13.33 4.45
CA TYR A 228 12.65 -12.73 3.12
C TYR A 228 12.53 -13.79 2.04
N GLU A 229 11.44 -13.72 1.29
CA GLU A 229 11.22 -14.52 0.08
C GLU A 229 10.21 -13.85 -0.84
N THR A 230 10.28 -14.18 -2.11
CA THR A 230 9.26 -13.84 -3.11
C THR A 230 8.80 -15.13 -3.77
N ASP A 231 7.51 -15.38 -3.75
CA ASP A 231 6.87 -16.57 -4.30
C ASP A 231 6.27 -16.22 -5.67
N ALA A 232 6.88 -16.72 -6.74
CA ALA A 232 6.38 -16.57 -8.11
C ALA A 232 5.54 -17.80 -8.47
N LEU A 233 4.27 -17.61 -8.83
CA LEU A 233 3.26 -18.66 -8.97
C LEU A 233 2.50 -18.55 -10.28
N VAL A 234 2.25 -19.67 -10.93
CA VAL A 234 1.25 -19.81 -12.00
C VAL A 234 0.08 -20.65 -11.51
N ARG A 235 -1.15 -20.13 -11.65
CA ARG A 235 -2.40 -20.78 -11.27
C ARG A 235 -3.44 -20.66 -12.36
N ARG A 236 -3.21 -21.24 -13.52
CA ARG A 236 -4.12 -21.19 -14.65
C ARG A 236 -5.08 -22.35 -14.73
N VAL A 237 -4.57 -23.55 -14.51
CA VAL A 237 -5.30 -24.82 -14.54
C VAL A 237 -5.50 -25.32 -13.12
N ASN A 238 -4.44 -25.38 -12.33
CA ASN A 238 -4.50 -25.81 -10.94
C ASN A 238 -4.69 -24.63 -9.99
N VAL A 239 -5.94 -24.32 -9.67
CA VAL A 239 -6.31 -23.16 -8.82
C VAL A 239 -6.02 -23.43 -7.33
N ASP A 240 -6.10 -24.69 -6.90
CA ASP A 240 -5.90 -25.06 -5.47
C ASP A 240 -4.42 -25.13 -5.09
N ARG A 241 -3.55 -25.40 -6.07
CA ARG A 241 -2.09 -25.43 -5.88
C ARG A 241 -1.40 -24.41 -6.78
N TYR A 242 -0.68 -24.90 -7.77
CA TYR A 242 0.01 -24.13 -8.80
C TYR A 242 0.37 -25.03 -9.98
N ASP A 243 0.47 -24.44 -11.15
CA ASP A 243 0.96 -25.12 -12.37
C ASP A 243 2.49 -25.02 -12.46
N ASP A 244 3.06 -23.90 -11.97
CA ASP A 244 4.50 -23.67 -11.83
C ASP A 244 4.77 -22.76 -10.63
N ARG A 245 5.94 -22.92 -10.00
CA ARG A 245 6.34 -22.16 -8.80
C ARG A 245 7.85 -21.98 -8.74
N GLU A 246 8.28 -20.77 -8.41
CA GLU A 246 9.66 -20.44 -8.11
C GLU A 246 9.73 -19.61 -6.81
N ILE A 247 10.53 -20.08 -5.85
CA ILE A 247 10.76 -19.37 -4.58
C ILE A 247 12.11 -18.65 -4.68
N ILE A 248 12.08 -17.32 -4.62
CA ILE A 248 13.24 -16.46 -4.81
C ILE A 248 13.66 -15.88 -3.47
N ARG A 249 14.92 -16.14 -3.07
CA ARG A 249 15.51 -15.74 -1.77
C ARG A 249 16.91 -15.15 -1.93
N THR A 250 17.15 -14.46 -3.00
CA THR A 250 18.45 -13.85 -3.32
C THR A 250 18.37 -12.32 -3.31
N ASN A 251 19.48 -11.63 -3.54
CA ASN A 251 19.54 -10.17 -3.59
C ASN A 251 18.59 -9.58 -4.65
N LEU A 252 18.28 -8.29 -4.51
CA LEU A 252 17.26 -7.63 -5.36
C LEU A 252 17.65 -7.59 -6.85
N ILE A 253 18.95 -7.58 -7.17
CA ILE A 253 19.42 -7.58 -8.57
C ILE A 253 19.07 -8.91 -9.23
N GLU A 254 19.41 -10.01 -8.61
CA GLU A 254 19.12 -11.35 -9.12
C GLU A 254 17.64 -11.69 -8.99
N SER A 255 16.97 -11.26 -7.90
CA SER A 255 15.51 -11.40 -7.76
C SER A 255 14.74 -10.73 -8.88
N TYR A 256 15.17 -9.53 -9.29
CA TYR A 256 14.57 -8.84 -10.45
C TYR A 256 14.72 -9.65 -11.74
N ASP A 257 15.92 -10.17 -11.99
CA ASP A 257 16.18 -10.97 -13.20
C ASP A 257 15.34 -12.25 -13.23
N GLN A 258 15.26 -12.99 -12.11
CA GLN A 258 14.49 -14.23 -12.00
C GLN A 258 12.98 -13.95 -12.17
N LEU A 259 12.45 -12.91 -11.53
CA LEU A 259 11.05 -12.53 -11.70
C LEU A 259 10.71 -12.09 -13.13
N MET A 260 11.60 -11.34 -13.77
CA MET A 260 11.43 -10.96 -15.19
C MET A 260 11.47 -12.18 -16.11
N GLU A 261 12.33 -13.16 -15.84
CA GLU A 261 12.40 -14.41 -16.60
C GLU A 261 11.13 -15.25 -16.39
N PHE A 262 10.66 -15.38 -15.14
CA PHE A 262 9.39 -16.02 -14.82
C PHE A 262 8.22 -15.38 -15.59
N GLY A 263 8.14 -14.05 -15.62
CA GLY A 263 7.16 -13.33 -16.43
C GLY A 263 7.27 -13.60 -17.94
N ARG A 264 8.51 -13.68 -18.46
CA ARG A 264 8.75 -14.02 -19.87
C ARG A 264 8.31 -15.43 -20.23
N LYS A 265 8.52 -16.39 -19.35
CA LYS A 265 8.15 -17.79 -19.52
C LYS A 265 6.63 -17.99 -19.59
N HIS A 266 5.88 -17.23 -18.81
CA HIS A 266 4.46 -17.49 -18.58
C HIS A 266 3.50 -16.48 -19.21
N LEU A 267 3.95 -15.31 -19.63
CA LEU A 267 3.10 -14.28 -20.24
C LEU A 267 3.37 -14.15 -21.74
N SER A 268 2.32 -14.02 -22.52
CA SER A 268 2.43 -13.80 -23.96
C SER A 268 2.96 -12.40 -24.27
N ASP A 269 3.82 -12.27 -25.28
CA ASP A 269 4.20 -10.98 -25.85
C ASP A 269 3.20 -10.61 -26.94
N LYS A 270 2.53 -9.47 -26.78
CA LYS A 270 1.59 -8.95 -27.76
C LYS A 270 2.26 -7.91 -28.64
N PHE A 271 1.99 -7.98 -29.93
CA PHE A 271 2.51 -7.04 -30.91
C PHE A 271 1.90 -5.65 -30.69
N PHE A 272 2.75 -4.64 -30.49
CA PHE A 272 2.33 -3.26 -30.32
C PHE A 272 3.38 -2.30 -30.88
N ILE A 273 2.94 -1.31 -31.65
CA ILE A 273 3.79 -0.26 -32.21
C ILE A 273 3.33 1.09 -31.66
N GLU A 274 4.25 1.83 -31.08
CA GLU A 274 4.06 3.20 -30.65
C GLU A 274 4.91 4.13 -31.53
N GLY A 275 4.25 4.95 -32.34
CA GLY A 275 4.96 5.73 -33.38
C GLY A 275 5.61 4.81 -34.43
N VAL A 276 6.93 4.79 -34.45
CA VAL A 276 7.75 3.94 -35.34
C VAL A 276 8.43 2.77 -34.60
N GLU A 277 8.29 2.70 -33.29
CA GLU A 277 8.98 1.72 -32.44
C GLU A 277 8.06 0.57 -32.02
N ARG A 278 8.56 -0.65 -32.17
CA ARG A 278 7.92 -1.81 -31.52
C ARG A 278 8.18 -1.79 -30.04
N LYS A 279 7.10 -1.81 -29.22
CA LYS A 279 7.15 -1.92 -27.76
C LYS A 279 6.75 -3.32 -27.31
N ASN A 280 7.51 -3.89 -26.38
CA ASN A 280 7.15 -5.14 -25.73
C ASN A 280 6.30 -4.83 -24.50
N LEU A 281 4.98 -4.90 -24.65
CA LEU A 281 4.02 -4.53 -23.59
C LEU A 281 4.17 -5.40 -22.35
N ARG A 282 4.33 -6.73 -22.52
CA ARG A 282 4.59 -7.66 -21.43
C ARG A 282 5.77 -7.19 -20.58
N ASN A 283 6.91 -6.96 -21.22
CA ASN A 283 8.12 -6.60 -20.49
C ASN A 283 7.99 -5.24 -19.79
N ILE A 284 7.33 -4.26 -20.41
CA ILE A 284 7.10 -2.95 -19.80
C ILE A 284 6.24 -3.10 -18.53
N ILE A 285 5.10 -3.79 -18.63
CA ILE A 285 4.18 -3.95 -17.50
C ILE A 285 4.83 -4.77 -16.38
N THR A 286 5.44 -5.91 -16.73
CA THR A 286 6.09 -6.78 -15.75
C THR A 286 7.25 -6.08 -15.04
N ARG A 287 8.08 -5.32 -15.77
CA ARG A 287 9.17 -4.52 -15.20
C ARG A 287 8.66 -3.54 -14.15
N GLU A 288 7.62 -2.79 -14.46
CA GLU A 288 7.06 -1.82 -13.54
C GLU A 288 6.42 -2.47 -12.30
N MET A 289 5.73 -3.60 -12.48
CA MET A 289 5.14 -4.36 -11.36
C MET A 289 6.24 -4.89 -10.43
N ILE A 290 7.28 -5.53 -10.98
CA ILE A 290 8.39 -6.11 -10.20
C ILE A 290 9.17 -5.01 -9.50
N ALA A 291 9.58 -3.94 -10.22
CA ALA A 291 10.32 -2.83 -9.63
C ALA A 291 9.54 -2.18 -8.46
N ASN A 292 8.22 -1.95 -8.62
CA ASN A 292 7.39 -1.44 -7.55
C ASN A 292 7.36 -2.39 -6.35
N THR A 293 7.19 -3.69 -6.55
CA THR A 293 7.17 -4.69 -5.48
C THR A 293 8.49 -4.71 -4.69
N LEU A 294 9.63 -4.64 -5.36
CA LEU A 294 10.95 -4.65 -4.72
C LEU A 294 11.26 -3.33 -4.02
N ILE A 295 10.87 -2.17 -4.59
CA ILE A 295 11.11 -0.84 -4.02
C ILE A 295 10.19 -0.55 -2.82
N HIS A 296 8.92 -0.97 -2.87
CA HIS A 296 7.92 -0.62 -1.86
C HIS A 296 7.70 -1.70 -0.79
N ARG A 297 8.58 -2.69 -0.72
CA ARG A 297 8.49 -3.79 0.23
C ARG A 297 9.05 -3.41 1.61
N GLU A 298 8.39 -3.92 2.68
CA GLU A 298 8.97 -3.97 4.03
C GLU A 298 9.73 -5.29 4.21
N PHE A 299 11.06 -5.21 4.23
CA PHE A 299 11.94 -6.40 4.24
C PHE A 299 11.97 -7.12 5.59
N THR A 300 11.65 -6.42 6.68
CA THR A 300 11.61 -7.01 8.04
C THR A 300 10.30 -7.72 8.34
N SER A 301 9.33 -7.66 7.43
CA SER A 301 8.04 -8.34 7.56
C SER A 301 8.15 -9.83 7.24
N SER A 302 7.45 -10.67 8.00
CA SER A 302 7.31 -12.10 7.71
C SER A 302 6.30 -12.40 6.58
N TYR A 303 5.68 -11.38 6.00
CA TYR A 303 4.76 -11.56 4.89
C TYR A 303 5.52 -11.91 3.61
N THR A 304 5.26 -13.08 3.04
CA THR A 304 5.83 -13.51 1.77
C THR A 304 5.31 -12.66 0.63
N ALA A 305 6.20 -11.97 -0.08
CA ALA A 305 5.82 -11.27 -1.30
C ALA A 305 5.47 -12.27 -2.41
N LYS A 306 4.55 -11.88 -3.31
CA LYS A 306 4.08 -12.78 -4.38
C LYS A 306 4.04 -12.09 -5.73
N PHE A 307 4.39 -12.85 -6.77
CA PHE A 307 4.09 -12.56 -8.16
C PHE A 307 3.26 -13.72 -8.70
N VAL A 308 1.99 -13.49 -8.97
CA VAL A 308 1.04 -14.55 -9.34
C VAL A 308 0.46 -14.28 -10.72
N ILE A 309 0.45 -15.33 -11.56
CA ILE A 309 -0.14 -15.33 -12.90
C ILE A 309 -1.31 -16.32 -12.88
N GLU A 310 -2.53 -15.80 -13.03
CA GLU A 310 -3.76 -16.58 -13.12
C GLU A 310 -4.28 -16.57 -14.58
N LYS A 311 -5.42 -17.19 -14.82
CA LYS A 311 -5.98 -17.29 -16.16
C LYS A 311 -6.42 -15.92 -16.70
N ASP A 312 -7.01 -15.08 -15.84
CA ASP A 312 -7.66 -13.82 -16.20
C ASP A 312 -6.95 -12.58 -15.65
N ARG A 313 -5.87 -12.76 -14.88
CA ARG A 313 -5.09 -11.67 -14.28
C ARG A 313 -3.69 -12.10 -13.87
N MET A 314 -2.82 -11.12 -13.73
CA MET A 314 -1.58 -11.24 -12.97
C MET A 314 -1.57 -10.20 -11.85
N TYR A 315 -0.90 -10.50 -10.74
CA TYR A 315 -0.77 -9.54 -9.66
C TYR A 315 0.53 -9.73 -8.90
N THR A 316 0.98 -8.63 -8.31
CA THR A 316 2.03 -8.65 -7.28
C THR A 316 1.45 -8.19 -5.96
N GLU A 317 1.95 -8.75 -4.85
CA GLU A 317 1.63 -8.29 -3.51
C GLU A 317 2.84 -8.39 -2.58
N ASN A 318 2.97 -7.42 -1.69
CA ASN A 318 4.04 -7.37 -0.71
C ASN A 318 3.60 -6.62 0.56
N ALA A 319 4.24 -6.95 1.70
CA ALA A 319 4.09 -6.15 2.90
C ALA A 319 4.49 -4.71 2.63
N ASN A 320 3.71 -3.78 3.14
CA ASN A 320 3.87 -2.36 2.91
C ASN A 320 3.77 -1.59 4.24
N ARG A 321 4.38 -0.41 4.27
CA ARG A 321 4.07 0.63 5.25
C ARG A 321 3.14 1.61 4.57
N SER A 322 1.87 1.39 4.71
CA SER A 322 0.90 2.28 4.10
C SER A 322 1.03 3.72 4.62
N SER A 323 0.96 4.68 3.73
CA SER A 323 0.77 6.10 4.05
C SER A 323 -0.67 6.55 3.85
N GLY A 324 -1.53 5.66 3.37
CA GLY A 324 -2.97 5.82 3.16
C GLY A 324 -3.54 4.48 2.77
N ASP A 325 -4.82 4.25 2.94
CA ASP A 325 -5.51 3.08 2.41
C ASP A 325 -6.39 3.48 1.23
N GLY A 326 -6.52 2.57 0.28
CA GLY A 326 -7.45 2.72 -0.82
C GLY A 326 -6.85 2.47 -2.20
N ILE A 327 -7.61 2.89 -3.21
CA ILE A 327 -7.24 2.70 -4.61
C ILE A 327 -6.34 3.86 -5.07
N ILE A 328 -5.15 3.53 -5.56
CA ILE A 328 -4.25 4.49 -6.17
C ILE A 328 -4.63 4.67 -7.63
N THR A 329 -4.75 5.94 -8.04
CA THR A 329 -4.94 6.36 -9.43
C THR A 329 -3.75 7.19 -9.90
N PRO A 330 -3.57 7.38 -11.22
CA PRO A 330 -2.50 8.23 -11.73
C PRO A 330 -2.53 9.67 -11.22
N ASP A 331 -3.72 10.15 -10.80
CA ASP A 331 -3.96 11.53 -10.40
C ASP A 331 -3.77 11.77 -8.90
N ASN A 332 -3.92 10.73 -8.05
CA ASN A 332 -3.83 10.86 -6.60
C ASN A 332 -2.51 10.34 -6.00
N LYS A 333 -1.58 9.86 -6.84
CA LYS A 333 -0.32 9.29 -6.36
C LYS A 333 0.76 10.35 -6.21
N GLU A 334 1.20 10.58 -4.98
CA GLU A 334 2.47 11.22 -4.70
C GLU A 334 3.61 10.18 -4.68
N PRO A 335 4.76 10.44 -5.34
CA PRO A 335 5.91 9.55 -5.31
C PRO A 335 6.51 9.50 -3.89
N ASN A 336 6.19 8.47 -3.14
CA ASN A 336 6.74 8.23 -1.80
C ASN A 336 7.32 6.81 -1.71
N PRO A 337 8.55 6.57 -2.18
CA PRO A 337 9.17 5.26 -2.10
C PRO A 337 9.41 4.86 -0.65
N LYS A 338 9.00 3.64 -0.29
CA LYS A 338 9.21 3.09 1.06
C LYS A 338 10.69 2.81 1.34
N ASN A 339 11.47 2.56 0.30
CA ASN A 339 12.91 2.36 0.34
C ASN A 339 13.60 3.34 -0.63
N PRO A 340 13.81 4.61 -0.24
CA PRO A 340 14.35 5.64 -1.13
C PRO A 340 15.80 5.39 -1.60
N ILE A 341 16.63 4.66 -0.84
CA ILE A 341 17.99 4.29 -1.25
C ILE A 341 17.90 3.25 -2.39
N ILE A 342 17.11 2.19 -2.19
CA ILE A 342 16.86 1.15 -3.21
C ILE A 342 16.21 1.77 -4.45
N ALA A 343 15.22 2.65 -4.27
CA ALA A 343 14.58 3.37 -5.36
C ALA A 343 15.58 4.24 -6.14
N SER A 344 16.50 4.92 -5.45
CA SER A 344 17.56 5.71 -6.09
C SER A 344 18.54 4.82 -6.87
N PHE A 345 18.89 3.67 -6.30
CA PHE A 345 19.77 2.69 -6.96
C PHE A 345 19.10 2.15 -8.24
N PHE A 346 17.85 1.72 -8.17
CA PHE A 346 17.09 1.24 -9.33
C PHE A 346 16.94 2.31 -10.43
N ARG A 347 16.77 3.58 -10.04
CA ARG A 347 16.77 4.69 -11.01
C ARG A 347 18.11 4.84 -11.73
N ASN A 348 19.23 4.76 -11.00
CA ASN A 348 20.55 4.89 -11.61
C ASN A 348 20.81 3.78 -12.66
N ILE A 349 20.33 2.57 -12.41
CA ILE A 349 20.50 1.44 -13.36
C ILE A 349 19.35 1.30 -14.38
N GLY A 350 18.40 2.24 -14.41
CA GLY A 350 17.33 2.28 -15.42
C GLY A 350 16.17 1.30 -15.18
N TRP A 351 16.03 0.77 -13.96
CA TRP A 351 14.91 -0.14 -13.63
C TRP A 351 13.67 0.56 -13.08
N SER A 352 13.80 1.81 -12.69
CA SER A 352 12.71 2.66 -12.24
C SER A 352 12.87 4.07 -12.82
N ASP A 353 11.77 4.68 -13.20
CA ASP A 353 11.76 6.04 -13.73
C ASP A 353 11.76 7.10 -12.62
N ARG A 354 12.08 8.34 -13.04
CA ARG A 354 12.12 9.50 -12.17
C ARG A 354 10.74 9.97 -11.82
N LEU A 355 9.93 10.18 -11.29
CA LEU A 355 8.65 10.92 -11.16
C LEU A 355 7.37 10.07 -11.16
N GLY A 356 7.39 8.83 -10.68
CA GLY A 356 6.16 8.05 -10.55
C GLY A 356 5.52 7.68 -11.89
N SER A 357 6.29 7.72 -12.99
CA SER A 357 5.83 7.32 -14.31
C SER A 357 5.46 5.84 -14.40
N GLY A 358 6.01 4.99 -13.50
CA GLY A 358 5.73 3.56 -13.46
C GLY A 358 4.25 3.23 -13.35
N VAL A 359 3.51 3.91 -12.46
CA VAL A 359 2.05 3.75 -12.35
C VAL A 359 1.36 4.16 -13.64
N ARG A 360 1.74 5.33 -14.20
CA ARG A 360 1.19 5.82 -15.47
C ARG A 360 1.48 4.85 -16.62
N ASN A 361 2.69 4.26 -16.67
CA ASN A 361 3.06 3.26 -17.66
C ASN A 361 2.19 2.01 -17.54
N ILE A 362 1.97 1.49 -16.33
CA ILE A 362 1.09 0.33 -16.14
C ILE A 362 -0.33 0.67 -16.59
N PHE A 363 -0.91 1.83 -16.20
CA PHE A 363 -2.23 2.25 -16.66
C PHE A 363 -2.33 2.38 -18.18
N LYS A 364 -1.33 3.02 -18.79
CA LYS A 364 -1.28 3.22 -20.25
C LYS A 364 -1.20 1.89 -21.00
N TYR A 365 -0.22 1.06 -20.65
CA TYR A 365 0.09 -0.12 -21.43
C TYR A 365 -0.80 -1.33 -21.12
N SER A 366 -1.42 -1.40 -19.94
CA SER A 366 -2.43 -2.43 -19.65
C SER A 366 -3.64 -2.34 -20.57
N LYS A 367 -4.09 -1.12 -20.92
CA LYS A 367 -5.16 -0.91 -21.89
C LYS A 367 -4.85 -1.51 -23.25
N TYR A 368 -3.59 -1.42 -23.70
CA TYR A 368 -3.16 -2.01 -24.98
C TYR A 368 -2.89 -3.51 -24.87
N TYR A 369 -2.58 -4.00 -23.66
CA TYR A 369 -2.26 -5.40 -23.40
C TYR A 369 -3.49 -6.27 -23.22
N SER A 370 -4.49 -5.80 -22.49
CA SER A 370 -5.70 -6.57 -22.11
C SER A 370 -7.02 -5.89 -22.40
N GLY A 371 -7.02 -4.60 -22.77
CA GLY A 371 -8.23 -3.80 -22.96
C GLY A 371 -8.79 -3.20 -21.67
N GLU A 372 -8.18 -3.49 -20.52
CA GLU A 372 -8.67 -3.13 -19.19
C GLU A 372 -7.66 -2.26 -18.43
N GLU A 373 -8.16 -1.51 -17.44
CA GLU A 373 -7.31 -0.74 -16.54
C GLU A 373 -6.79 -1.61 -15.39
N PRO A 374 -5.56 -1.36 -14.91
CA PRO A 374 -5.02 -2.04 -13.74
C PRO A 374 -5.66 -1.52 -12.46
N GLU A 375 -5.56 -2.31 -11.38
CA GLU A 375 -5.94 -1.90 -10.03
C GLU A 375 -4.70 -1.82 -9.14
N PHE A 376 -4.60 -0.74 -8.36
CA PHE A 376 -3.57 -0.56 -7.34
C PHE A 376 -4.27 -0.40 -6.01
N VAL A 377 -3.97 -1.28 -5.08
CA VAL A 377 -4.55 -1.26 -3.74
C VAL A 377 -3.44 -1.02 -2.73
N GLU A 378 -3.53 0.09 -1.98
CA GLU A 378 -2.62 0.39 -0.89
C GLU A 378 -3.26 0.03 0.45
N GLY A 379 -2.50 -0.62 1.30
CA GLY A 379 -2.84 -1.04 2.65
C GLY A 379 -1.60 -1.63 3.32
N ASP A 380 -1.74 -2.40 4.39
CA ASP A 380 -0.63 -3.14 5.00
C ASP A 380 -0.03 -4.17 4.02
N VAL A 381 -0.81 -4.56 3.01
CA VAL A 381 -0.36 -5.29 1.82
C VAL A 381 -0.61 -4.41 0.61
N PHE A 382 0.47 -4.03 -0.08
CA PHE A 382 0.38 -3.32 -1.35
C PHE A 382 0.18 -4.34 -2.47
N ARG A 383 -0.79 -4.08 -3.36
CA ARG A 383 -1.12 -4.98 -4.46
C ARG A 383 -1.29 -4.22 -5.77
N ILE A 384 -0.71 -4.77 -6.83
CA ILE A 384 -0.91 -4.33 -8.22
C ILE A 384 -1.58 -5.47 -8.97
N ILE A 385 -2.72 -5.22 -9.59
CA ILE A 385 -3.47 -6.21 -10.36
C ILE A 385 -3.58 -5.72 -11.81
N VAL A 386 -3.18 -6.56 -12.75
CA VAL A 386 -3.34 -6.33 -14.19
C VAL A 386 -4.18 -7.47 -14.75
N LEU A 387 -5.31 -7.13 -15.39
CA LEU A 387 -6.16 -8.13 -16.03
C LEU A 387 -5.48 -8.70 -17.27
N LEU A 388 -5.70 -9.97 -17.53
CA LEU A 388 -5.22 -10.68 -18.71
C LEU A 388 -6.40 -11.05 -19.59
N ASN A 389 -6.24 -10.86 -20.90
CA ASN A 389 -7.20 -11.29 -21.91
C ASN A 389 -6.41 -11.79 -23.11
N GLU A 390 -6.30 -13.12 -23.26
CA GLU A 390 -5.51 -13.73 -24.34
C GLU A 390 -6.09 -13.45 -25.73
N ASP A 391 -7.41 -13.30 -25.83
CA ASP A 391 -8.13 -13.05 -27.08
C ASP A 391 -8.09 -11.57 -27.51
N TYR A 392 -7.69 -10.65 -26.60
CA TYR A 392 -7.63 -9.23 -26.88
C TYR A 392 -6.42 -8.89 -27.75
N SER A 393 -6.66 -8.21 -28.88
CA SER A 393 -5.64 -7.60 -29.73
C SER A 393 -6.01 -6.16 -30.02
N TYR A 394 -5.12 -5.23 -29.74
CA TYR A 394 -5.31 -3.80 -30.03
C TYR A 394 -5.51 -3.52 -31.52
N ASP A 395 -4.86 -4.30 -32.40
CA ASP A 395 -5.00 -4.15 -33.87
C ASP A 395 -6.41 -4.56 -34.34
N ASN A 396 -7.06 -5.51 -33.67
CA ASN A 396 -8.43 -5.89 -33.98
C ASN A 396 -9.42 -4.77 -33.64
N VAL A 397 -9.16 -3.96 -32.60
CA VAL A 397 -9.98 -2.82 -32.25
C VAL A 397 -9.87 -1.69 -33.27
N LYS A 398 -8.66 -1.39 -33.76
CA LYS A 398 -8.45 -0.39 -34.82
C LYS A 398 -9.14 -0.75 -36.14
N ASN A 399 -9.20 -2.02 -36.47
CA ASN A 399 -9.78 -2.50 -37.74
C ASN A 399 -11.30 -2.73 -37.65
N GLY A 400 -11.87 -2.92 -36.46
CA GLY A 400 -13.30 -3.09 -36.23
C GLY A 400 -14.11 -1.78 -36.19
N ASP A 401 -13.51 -0.66 -35.83
CA ASP A 401 -14.20 0.58 -35.49
C ASP A 401 -14.41 1.59 -36.62
N LYS A 402 -14.33 1.16 -37.88
CA LYS A 402 -14.90 2.01 -38.93
C LYS A 402 -16.44 1.93 -39.02
N LYS A 403 -17.11 1.16 -38.17
CA LYS A 403 -18.58 0.96 -38.23
C LYS A 403 -19.37 1.04 -36.94
N THR A 404 -18.84 1.54 -35.84
CA THR A 404 -19.73 1.75 -34.68
C THR A 404 -19.35 3.04 -33.94
N ALA A 405 -20.07 4.10 -34.26
CA ALA A 405 -20.12 5.29 -33.42
C ALA A 405 -20.59 4.87 -32.02
N ILE A 406 -19.78 5.14 -31.02
CA ILE A 406 -20.05 4.84 -29.61
C ILE A 406 -21.37 5.53 -29.21
N LYS A 407 -22.43 4.76 -29.10
CA LYS A 407 -23.65 5.21 -28.44
C LYS A 407 -23.34 5.28 -26.94
N ASN A 408 -23.57 6.46 -26.36
CA ASN A 408 -23.43 6.80 -24.93
C ASN A 408 -24.24 5.92 -23.94
N GLY A 409 -24.50 4.66 -24.28
CA GLY A 409 -25.23 3.67 -23.46
C GLY A 409 -24.38 2.79 -22.56
N ASP A 410 -23.09 2.59 -22.89
CA ASP A 410 -22.31 1.51 -22.28
C ASP A 410 -21.66 1.87 -20.94
N LYS A 411 -21.46 3.16 -20.63
CA LYS A 411 -20.96 3.57 -19.29
C LYS A 411 -21.91 3.17 -18.15
N LYS A 412 -23.23 3.28 -18.37
CA LYS A 412 -24.24 2.85 -17.36
C LYS A 412 -24.29 1.32 -17.18
N THR A 413 -23.98 0.57 -18.21
CA THR A 413 -23.99 -0.91 -18.18
C THR A 413 -22.74 -1.47 -17.52
N ALA A 414 -21.57 -0.85 -17.73
CA ALA A 414 -20.32 -1.21 -17.06
C ALA A 414 -20.39 -0.93 -15.54
N ILE A 415 -20.90 0.24 -15.14
CA ILE A 415 -21.09 0.61 -13.73
C ILE A 415 -22.11 -0.36 -13.07
N LYS A 416 -23.22 -0.71 -13.72
CA LYS A 416 -24.17 -1.71 -13.21
C LYS A 416 -23.59 -3.12 -13.12
N ARG A 417 -22.70 -3.54 -14.03
CA ARG A 417 -22.00 -4.83 -13.95
C ARG A 417 -20.98 -4.84 -12.80
N PHE A 418 -20.26 -3.74 -12.58
CA PHE A 418 -19.32 -3.56 -11.49
C PHE A 418 -20.03 -3.60 -10.12
N GLN A 419 -21.12 -2.83 -9.95
CA GLN A 419 -21.93 -2.85 -8.73
C GLN A 419 -22.56 -4.24 -8.47
N LYS A 420 -23.00 -4.94 -9.51
CA LYS A 420 -23.56 -6.29 -9.40
C LYS A 420 -22.50 -7.36 -9.06
N ARG A 421 -21.24 -7.16 -9.46
CA ARG A 421 -20.10 -8.02 -9.06
C ARG A 421 -19.68 -7.75 -7.62
N GLN A 422 -19.57 -6.50 -7.20
CA GLN A 422 -19.29 -6.13 -5.80
C GLN A 422 -20.40 -6.67 -4.88
N TYR A 423 -21.67 -6.49 -5.24
CA TYR A 423 -22.80 -7.03 -4.49
C TYR A 423 -22.77 -8.57 -4.38
N LYS A 424 -22.33 -9.29 -5.41
CA LYS A 424 -22.13 -10.76 -5.34
C LYS A 424 -21.01 -11.17 -4.41
N ILE A 425 -19.90 -10.44 -4.40
CA ILE A 425 -18.75 -10.69 -3.53
C ILE A 425 -19.14 -10.41 -2.08
N ILE A 426 -19.74 -9.27 -1.79
CA ILE A 426 -20.24 -8.90 -0.45
C ILE A 426 -21.27 -9.92 0.03
N LYS A 427 -22.21 -10.35 -0.81
CA LYS A 427 -23.22 -11.36 -0.46
C LYS A 427 -22.58 -12.73 -0.18
N LYS A 428 -21.50 -13.08 -0.87
CA LYS A 428 -20.75 -14.33 -0.62
C LYS A 428 -20.04 -14.29 0.75
N TYR A 429 -19.41 -13.17 1.10
CA TYR A 429 -18.77 -12.98 2.42
C TYR A 429 -19.80 -12.88 3.56
N LEU A 430 -20.94 -12.21 3.35
CA LEU A 430 -22.02 -12.17 4.33
C LEU A 430 -22.61 -13.58 4.60
N ASN A 431 -22.72 -14.40 3.57
CA ASN A 431 -23.19 -15.78 3.73
C ASN A 431 -22.15 -16.69 4.42
N LEU A 432 -20.86 -16.49 4.18
CA LEU A 432 -19.79 -17.15 4.93
C LEU A 432 -19.81 -16.72 6.40
N TRP A 433 -19.95 -15.43 6.67
CA TRP A 433 -20.01 -14.88 8.02
C TRP A 433 -21.23 -15.39 8.80
N LYS A 434 -22.41 -15.46 8.16
CA LYS A 434 -23.61 -16.07 8.75
C LYS A 434 -23.42 -17.57 9.05
N ARG A 435 -22.70 -18.30 8.21
CA ARG A 435 -22.35 -19.71 8.48
C ARG A 435 -21.39 -19.85 9.67
N VAL A 436 -20.39 -19.02 9.77
CA VAL A 436 -19.44 -18.99 10.91
C VAL A 436 -20.15 -18.62 12.22
N LYS A 437 -21.06 -17.64 12.19
CA LYS A 437 -21.88 -17.27 13.37
C LYS A 437 -22.79 -18.42 13.83
N ASN A 438 -23.41 -19.14 12.91
CA ASN A 438 -24.24 -20.30 13.24
C ASN A 438 -23.42 -21.49 13.77
N ILE A 439 -22.16 -21.66 13.37
CA ILE A 439 -21.24 -22.66 13.93
C ILE A 439 -20.84 -22.30 15.36
N ARG A 440 -20.54 -21.01 15.64
CA ARG A 440 -20.27 -20.56 17.02
C ARG A 440 -21.48 -20.73 17.96
N PHE A 441 -22.70 -20.49 17.49
CA PHE A 441 -23.91 -20.72 18.29
C PHE A 441 -24.20 -22.20 18.58
N ARG A 442 -23.81 -23.12 17.69
CA ARG A 442 -23.96 -24.57 17.92
C ARG A 442 -22.91 -25.15 18.88
N ILE A 443 -21.73 -24.54 18.97
CA ILE A 443 -20.68 -24.97 19.93
C ILE A 443 -21.01 -24.49 21.35
N PHE A 444 -21.76 -23.39 21.52
CA PHE A 444 -22.17 -22.89 22.84
C PHE A 444 -23.41 -23.61 23.44
N VAL A 445 -24.06 -24.48 22.71
CA VAL A 445 -25.24 -25.26 23.15
C VAL A 445 -24.88 -26.71 23.47
N ILE A 446 -23.62 -27.13 23.28
CA ILE A 446 -23.11 -28.52 23.50
C ILE A 446 -22.03 -28.57 24.59
N CYS A 447 -21.78 -27.48 25.35
CA CYS A 447 -20.95 -27.48 26.56
C CYS A 447 -21.76 -27.09 27.76
#